data_ca0d050782762f1049d131995d407190
#
_entry.id   ca0d050782762f1049d131995d407190
#
_cell.length_a   1.000
_cell.length_b   1.000
_cell.length_c   1.000
_cell.angle_alpha   90.00
_cell.angle_beta   90.00
_cell.angle_gamma   90.00
#
_symmetry.space_group_name_H-M   'P 1'
#
loop_
_entity.id
_entity.type
_entity.pdbx_description
1 polymer ?
#
loop_
_entity_poly.entity_id
_entity_poly.type
_entity_poly.pdbx_seq_one_letter_code
_entity_poly.pdbx_strand_id
1 'polypeptide(L)'
;RQMLKEIFPNLRTAVCKVDYNVKNFDAAEAKDVIKTTPQNLSLSEMYAVANQYEKGSQEFNDVFETAVRMFPDDQTANLNAAASALARKDMVSAERYLGKVKSKVRIPEYDNAMGVLEMLKGNYDMAEQYLNAARQAGVAAAQQNLDEIAKKRENMAQIAAQVE
;
A
#
# COMPACT_ATOMS: atom_id res chain seq x y z
N ARG A 1 29.58 8.33 52.48
CA ARG A 1 29.96 7.94 51.07
C ARG A 1 29.31 6.64 50.65
N GLN A 2 29.06 5.68 51.53
CA GLN A 2 28.45 4.39 51.24
C GLN A 2 26.96 4.56 50.90
N MET A 3 26.20 5.39 51.65
CA MET A 3 24.80 5.73 51.33
C MET A 3 24.58 6.31 49.92
N LEU A 4 25.52 7.13 49.44
CA LEU A 4 25.45 7.75 48.13
C LEU A 4 25.68 6.77 46.97
N LYS A 5 26.44 5.68 47.20
CA LYS A 5 26.77 4.71 46.17
C LYS A 5 25.89 3.47 46.12
N GLU A 6 25.37 3.05 47.29
CA GLU A 6 24.66 1.76 47.42
C GLU A 6 23.17 1.92 47.71
N ILE A 7 22.79 2.94 48.51
CA ILE A 7 21.42 3.13 48.96
C ILE A 7 20.64 4.10 48.06
N PHE A 8 21.20 5.26 47.75
CA PHE A 8 20.50 6.27 46.93
C PHE A 8 20.22 5.88 45.49
N PRO A 9 21.06 5.12 44.76
CA PRO A 9 20.70 4.64 43.40
C PRO A 9 19.46 3.76 43.42
N ASN A 10 19.33 2.87 44.42
CA ASN A 10 18.18 1.97 44.55
C ASN A 10 16.90 2.69 45.00
N LEU A 11 17.02 3.76 45.79
CA LEU A 11 15.88 4.58 46.22
C LEU A 11 15.41 5.59 45.16
N ARG A 12 16.24 5.87 44.15
CA ARG A 12 15.92 6.76 43.02
C ARG A 12 15.26 6.04 41.87
N THR A 13 15.12 4.72 41.95
CA THR A 13 14.47 3.94 40.89
C THR A 13 12.96 4.02 41.08
N ALA A 14 12.28 4.77 40.23
CA ALA A 14 10.84 4.72 40.11
C ALA A 14 10.51 3.58 39.11
N VAL A 15 9.85 2.54 39.59
CA VAL A 15 9.26 1.53 38.75
C VAL A 15 7.87 1.99 38.36
N CYS A 16 7.72 2.47 37.15
CA CYS A 16 6.41 2.79 36.59
C CYS A 16 5.84 1.55 35.92
N LYS A 17 4.75 1.02 36.44
CA LYS A 17 3.95 0.02 35.77
C LYS A 17 2.82 0.75 35.02
N VAL A 18 2.84 0.64 33.70
CA VAL A 18 1.77 1.19 32.87
C VAL A 18 0.89 0.03 32.45
N ASP A 19 -0.32 -0.03 32.97
CA ASP A 19 -1.36 -0.93 32.50
C ASP A 19 -2.20 -0.15 31.47
N TYR A 20 -2.32 -0.68 30.27
CA TYR A 20 -3.14 -0.10 29.21
C TYR A 20 -4.09 -1.14 28.63
N ASN A 21 -5.28 -0.71 28.31
CA ASN A 21 -6.23 -1.52 27.56
C ASN A 21 -6.12 -1.16 26.08
N VAL A 22 -5.85 -2.15 25.25
CA VAL A 22 -5.95 -1.98 23.78
C VAL A 22 -7.43 -1.98 23.45
N LYS A 23 -7.94 -0.83 23.02
CA LYS A 23 -9.29 -0.72 22.47
C LYS A 23 -9.20 -0.93 20.96
N ASN A 24 -9.89 -1.94 20.47
CA ASN A 24 -10.15 -2.06 19.04
C ASN A 24 -11.32 -1.12 18.70
N PHE A 25 -11.12 -0.27 17.71
CA PHE A 25 -12.17 0.58 17.19
C PHE A 25 -13.05 -0.22 16.24
N ASP A 26 -14.37 -0.05 16.35
CA ASP A 26 -15.23 -0.50 15.27
C ASP A 26 -15.04 0.38 14.01
N ALA A 27 -15.57 -0.07 12.88
CA ALA A 27 -15.33 0.62 11.62
C ALA A 27 -15.96 2.03 11.56
N ALA A 28 -17.02 2.30 12.31
CA ALA A 28 -17.65 3.62 12.40
C ALA A 28 -16.82 4.56 13.28
N GLU A 29 -16.39 4.10 14.46
CA GLU A 29 -15.49 4.86 15.34
C GLU A 29 -14.15 5.16 14.63
N ALA A 30 -13.57 4.15 13.95
CA ALA A 30 -12.31 4.28 13.24
C ALA A 30 -12.37 5.34 12.13
N LYS A 31 -13.54 5.56 11.52
CA LYS A 31 -13.77 6.58 10.50
C LYS A 31 -13.59 8.01 11.00
N ASP A 32 -13.88 8.26 12.26
CA ASP A 32 -13.66 9.56 12.89
C ASP A 32 -12.24 9.67 13.44
N VAL A 33 -11.73 8.58 14.02
CA VAL A 33 -10.37 8.51 14.56
C VAL A 33 -9.31 8.70 13.47
N ILE A 34 -9.52 8.17 12.28
CA ILE A 34 -8.54 8.31 11.17
C ILE A 34 -8.34 9.77 10.75
N LYS A 35 -9.35 10.62 10.93
CA LYS A 35 -9.29 12.05 10.59
C LYS A 35 -8.61 12.89 11.66
N THR A 36 -8.71 12.48 12.90
CA THR A 36 -8.28 13.28 14.07
C THR A 36 -6.99 12.76 14.69
N THR A 37 -6.91 11.45 14.93
CA THR A 37 -5.81 10.77 15.63
C THR A 37 -5.46 9.44 14.98
N PRO A 38 -5.05 9.43 13.69
CA PRO A 38 -4.79 8.20 12.92
C PRO A 38 -3.73 7.29 13.54
N GLN A 39 -2.81 7.85 14.35
CA GLN A 39 -1.80 7.07 15.08
C GLN A 39 -2.39 6.09 16.12
N ASN A 40 -3.67 6.24 16.45
CA ASN A 40 -4.35 5.34 17.39
C ASN A 40 -4.96 4.10 16.68
N LEU A 41 -4.93 4.09 15.35
CA LEU A 41 -5.46 2.99 14.54
C LEU A 41 -4.35 2.04 14.11
N SER A 42 -4.66 0.75 14.15
CA SER A 42 -3.88 -0.27 13.45
C SER A 42 -4.10 -0.18 11.95
N LEU A 43 -3.18 -0.77 11.17
CA LEU A 43 -3.32 -0.84 9.73
C LEU A 43 -4.60 -1.58 9.29
N SER A 44 -5.00 -2.63 10.02
CA SER A 44 -6.23 -3.39 9.77
C SER A 44 -7.49 -2.55 9.96
N GLU A 45 -7.53 -1.71 11.00
CA GLU A 45 -8.64 -0.79 11.24
C GLU A 45 -8.72 0.29 10.16
N MET A 46 -7.58 0.82 9.69
CA MET A 46 -7.56 1.74 8.55
C MET A 46 -8.14 1.10 7.30
N TYR A 47 -7.80 -0.16 7.01
CA TYR A 47 -8.39 -0.87 5.86
C TYR A 47 -9.89 -1.15 6.03
N ALA A 48 -10.35 -1.41 7.26
CA ALA A 48 -11.78 -1.52 7.54
C ALA A 48 -12.51 -0.20 7.25
N VAL A 49 -11.87 0.95 7.53
CA VAL A 49 -12.40 2.26 7.13
C VAL A 49 -12.41 2.43 5.62
N ALA A 50 -11.34 2.05 4.91
CA ALA A 50 -11.29 2.15 3.45
C ALA A 50 -12.45 1.39 2.79
N ASN A 51 -12.77 0.20 3.30
CA ASN A 51 -13.85 -0.63 2.76
C ASN A 51 -15.26 -0.04 2.94
N GLN A 52 -15.43 1.04 3.70
CA GLN A 52 -16.70 1.76 3.83
C GLN A 52 -16.89 2.84 2.75
N TYR A 53 -15.87 3.14 1.99
CA TYR A 53 -15.92 4.11 0.92
C TYR A 53 -16.03 3.41 -0.44
N GLU A 54 -16.54 4.13 -1.42
CA GLU A 54 -16.52 3.67 -2.80
C GLU A 54 -15.08 3.55 -3.29
N LYS A 55 -14.76 2.40 -3.90
CA LYS A 55 -13.42 2.16 -4.45
C LYS A 55 -13.06 3.23 -5.48
N GLY A 56 -11.92 3.88 -5.26
CA GLY A 56 -11.43 4.95 -6.12
C GLY A 56 -11.95 6.34 -5.76
N SER A 57 -12.85 6.48 -4.78
CA SER A 57 -13.23 7.80 -4.23
C SER A 57 -12.03 8.49 -3.59
N GLN A 58 -12.14 9.80 -3.39
CA GLN A 58 -11.07 10.57 -2.73
C GLN A 58 -10.86 10.06 -1.29
N GLU A 59 -11.94 9.80 -0.56
CA GLU A 59 -11.89 9.30 0.82
C GLU A 59 -11.23 7.93 0.90
N PHE A 60 -11.52 7.03 -0.06
CA PHE A 60 -10.85 5.74 -0.17
C PHE A 60 -9.33 5.90 -0.33
N ASN A 61 -8.91 6.79 -1.21
CA ASN A 61 -7.50 7.06 -1.47
C ASN A 61 -6.81 7.72 -0.27
N ASP A 62 -7.47 8.66 0.40
CA ASP A 62 -6.95 9.36 1.58
C ASP A 62 -6.64 8.40 2.74
N VAL A 63 -7.43 7.33 2.87
CA VAL A 63 -7.14 6.28 3.86
C VAL A 63 -5.81 5.59 3.56
N PHE A 64 -5.53 5.22 2.31
CA PHE A 64 -4.26 4.56 1.97
C PHE A 64 -3.07 5.51 2.09
N GLU A 65 -3.23 6.77 1.75
CA GLU A 65 -2.20 7.79 1.97
C GLU A 65 -1.92 8.01 3.47
N THR A 66 -2.96 7.98 4.29
CA THR A 66 -2.81 8.04 5.75
C THR A 66 -2.13 6.78 6.29
N ALA A 67 -2.52 5.59 5.81
CA ALA A 67 -1.91 4.33 6.21
C ALA A 67 -0.40 4.32 5.94
N VAL A 68 0.03 4.73 4.75
CA VAL A 68 1.46 4.81 4.39
C VAL A 68 2.21 5.87 5.20
N ARG A 69 1.54 6.96 5.58
CA ARG A 69 2.13 8.00 6.44
C ARG A 69 2.35 7.49 7.86
N MET A 70 1.42 6.68 8.38
CA MET A 70 1.51 6.09 9.72
C MET A 70 2.45 4.87 9.76
N PHE A 71 2.49 4.10 8.70
CA PHE A 71 3.27 2.87 8.57
C PHE A 71 4.19 2.93 7.33
N PRO A 72 5.19 3.84 7.29
CA PRO A 72 5.96 4.13 6.09
C PRO A 72 6.84 2.98 5.59
N ASP A 73 7.20 2.05 6.48
CA ASP A 73 8.05 0.89 6.17
C ASP A 73 7.24 -0.41 6.03
N ASP A 74 5.92 -0.36 6.24
CA ASP A 74 5.06 -1.52 6.05
C ASP A 74 4.85 -1.80 4.57
N GLN A 75 5.14 -3.04 4.16
CA GLN A 75 5.09 -3.43 2.75
C GLN A 75 3.66 -3.47 2.21
N THR A 76 2.72 -3.91 3.01
CA THR A 76 1.30 -3.98 2.64
C THR A 76 0.73 -2.57 2.48
N ALA A 77 1.07 -1.65 3.39
CA ALA A 77 0.66 -0.25 3.28
C ALA A 77 1.19 0.39 1.99
N ASN A 78 2.48 0.20 1.68
CA ASN A 78 3.08 0.73 0.47
C ASN A 78 2.49 0.09 -0.80
N LEU A 79 2.24 -1.22 -0.80
CA LEU A 79 1.65 -1.90 -1.95
C LEU A 79 0.21 -1.44 -2.22
N ASN A 80 -0.60 -1.30 -1.19
CA ASN A 80 -1.98 -0.82 -1.33
C ASN A 80 -2.04 0.66 -1.75
N ALA A 81 -1.15 1.50 -1.22
CA ALA A 81 -1.04 2.89 -1.66
C ALA A 81 -0.58 2.98 -3.14
N ALA A 82 0.32 2.10 -3.57
CA ALA A 82 0.72 2.00 -4.97
C ALA A 82 -0.45 1.60 -5.87
N ALA A 83 -1.24 0.60 -5.48
CA ALA A 83 -2.43 0.17 -6.22
C ALA A 83 -3.46 1.32 -6.34
N SER A 84 -3.69 2.07 -5.26
CA SER A 84 -4.54 3.26 -5.26
C SER A 84 -4.01 4.35 -6.21
N ALA A 85 -2.69 4.61 -6.20
CA ALA A 85 -2.07 5.58 -7.09
C ALA A 85 -2.18 5.15 -8.58
N LEU A 86 -1.96 3.85 -8.88
CA LEU A 86 -2.10 3.30 -10.22
C LEU A 86 -3.53 3.43 -10.77
N ALA A 87 -4.54 3.20 -9.92
CA ALA A 87 -5.94 3.37 -10.29
C ALA A 87 -6.25 4.82 -10.74
N ARG A 88 -5.57 5.80 -10.15
CA ARG A 88 -5.65 7.23 -10.52
C ARG A 88 -4.66 7.64 -11.64
N LYS A 89 -3.87 6.70 -12.14
CA LYS A 89 -2.78 6.92 -13.10
C LYS A 89 -1.68 7.85 -12.57
N ASP A 90 -1.53 7.94 -11.26
CA ASP A 90 -0.43 8.67 -10.61
C ASP A 90 0.81 7.76 -10.56
N MET A 91 1.53 7.73 -11.66
CA MET A 91 2.73 6.89 -11.82
C MET A 91 3.86 7.29 -10.87
N VAL A 92 3.98 8.58 -10.56
CA VAL A 92 5.05 9.10 -9.68
C VAL A 92 4.88 8.58 -8.25
N SER A 93 3.66 8.69 -7.71
CA SER A 93 3.36 8.16 -6.38
C SER A 93 3.46 6.63 -6.37
N ALA A 94 2.98 5.95 -7.42
CA ALA A 94 3.07 4.50 -7.53
C ALA A 94 4.52 4.01 -7.50
N GLU A 95 5.43 4.61 -8.27
CA GLU A 95 6.85 4.28 -8.24
C GLU A 95 7.47 4.48 -6.86
N ARG A 96 7.16 5.57 -6.22
CA ARG A 96 7.67 5.88 -4.88
C ARG A 96 7.24 4.83 -3.85
N TYR A 97 5.98 4.40 -3.88
CA TYR A 97 5.46 3.38 -2.97
C TYR A 97 6.02 2.00 -3.30
N LEU A 98 6.03 1.59 -4.56
CA LEU A 98 6.60 0.30 -4.99
C LEU A 98 8.09 0.21 -4.67
N GLY A 99 8.83 1.29 -4.78
CA GLY A 99 10.25 1.35 -4.42
C GLY A 99 10.54 1.09 -2.94
N LYS A 100 9.53 1.20 -2.06
CA LYS A 100 9.64 0.88 -0.63
C LYS A 100 9.31 -0.58 -0.30
N VAL A 101 8.70 -1.32 -1.21
CA VAL A 101 8.40 -2.74 -1.03
C VAL A 101 9.69 -3.56 -1.19
N LYS A 102 10.28 -3.99 -0.08
CA LYS A 102 11.58 -4.69 -0.03
C LYS A 102 11.42 -6.13 0.45
N SER A 103 10.44 -6.87 -0.04
CA SER A 103 10.27 -8.26 0.37
C SER A 103 11.40 -9.15 -0.16
N LYS A 104 11.88 -10.05 0.69
CA LYS A 104 12.78 -11.15 0.27
C LYS A 104 12.02 -12.27 -0.45
N VAL A 105 10.71 -12.29 -0.29
CA VAL A 105 9.80 -13.24 -0.93
C VAL A 105 9.04 -12.50 -2.01
N ARG A 106 8.90 -13.12 -3.17
CA ARG A 106 8.13 -12.54 -4.27
C ARG A 106 6.67 -12.38 -3.86
N ILE A 107 6.15 -11.17 -4.04
CA ILE A 107 4.75 -10.83 -3.76
C ILE A 107 4.03 -10.74 -5.12
N PRO A 108 3.07 -11.64 -5.41
CA PRO A 108 2.39 -11.65 -6.71
C PRO A 108 1.65 -10.34 -7.01
N GLU A 109 1.08 -9.70 -6.01
CA GLU A 109 0.40 -8.41 -6.13
C GLU A 109 1.37 -7.29 -6.49
N TYR A 110 2.64 -7.37 -6.02
CA TYR A 110 3.70 -6.46 -6.43
C TYR A 110 4.02 -6.59 -7.92
N ASP A 111 4.14 -7.82 -8.43
CA ASP A 111 4.34 -8.05 -9.85
C ASP A 111 3.17 -7.49 -10.67
N ASN A 112 1.93 -7.69 -10.22
CA ASN A 112 0.77 -7.11 -10.89
C ASN A 112 0.83 -5.57 -10.90
N ALA A 113 1.17 -4.95 -9.78
CA ALA A 113 1.29 -3.50 -9.69
C ALA A 113 2.42 -2.94 -10.57
N MET A 114 3.59 -3.62 -10.61
CA MET A 114 4.68 -3.27 -11.52
C MET A 114 4.25 -3.41 -12.98
N GLY A 115 3.53 -4.47 -13.33
CA GLY A 115 3.00 -4.66 -14.67
C GLY A 115 2.05 -3.55 -15.10
N VAL A 116 1.15 -3.12 -14.22
CA VAL A 116 0.26 -1.98 -14.47
C VAL A 116 1.05 -0.67 -14.62
N LEU A 117 2.06 -0.45 -13.79
CA LEU A 117 2.93 0.72 -13.89
C LEU A 117 3.65 0.78 -15.24
N GLU A 118 4.26 -0.32 -15.68
CA GLU A 118 4.94 -0.39 -16.98
C GLU A 118 3.97 -0.27 -18.16
N MET A 119 2.75 -0.80 -18.02
CA MET A 119 1.68 -0.60 -19.02
C MET A 119 1.28 0.88 -19.13
N LEU A 120 1.19 1.60 -18.04
CA LEU A 120 0.87 3.05 -18.05
C LEU A 120 2.01 3.88 -18.66
N LYS A 121 3.26 3.45 -18.50
CA LYS A 121 4.43 4.06 -19.15
C LYS A 121 4.53 3.73 -20.64
N GLY A 122 3.74 2.77 -21.15
CA GLY A 122 3.82 2.29 -22.52
C GLY A 122 4.86 1.18 -22.77
N ASN A 123 5.51 0.67 -21.71
CA ASN A 123 6.50 -0.39 -21.77
C ASN A 123 5.83 -1.77 -21.79
N TYR A 124 5.07 -2.06 -22.85
CA TYR A 124 4.19 -3.24 -22.90
C TYR A 124 4.92 -4.57 -22.77
N ASP A 125 6.12 -4.73 -23.31
CA ASP A 125 6.89 -5.98 -23.18
C ASP A 125 7.27 -6.27 -21.74
N MET A 126 7.69 -5.25 -21.00
CA MET A 126 8.03 -5.36 -19.59
C MET A 126 6.77 -5.57 -18.73
N ALA A 127 5.69 -4.87 -19.08
CA ALA A 127 4.39 -5.05 -18.44
C ALA A 127 3.89 -6.49 -18.54
N GLU A 128 3.96 -7.10 -19.74
CA GLU A 128 3.58 -8.50 -19.97
C GLU A 128 4.42 -9.48 -19.16
N GLN A 129 5.71 -9.25 -18.99
CA GLN A 129 6.56 -10.11 -18.14
C GLN A 129 6.09 -10.13 -16.69
N TYR A 130 5.87 -8.96 -16.10
CA TYR A 130 5.37 -8.84 -14.74
C TYR A 130 3.97 -9.43 -14.57
N LEU A 131 3.05 -9.09 -15.48
CA LEU A 131 1.66 -9.56 -15.41
C LEU A 131 1.54 -11.07 -15.62
N ASN A 132 2.32 -11.67 -16.52
CA ASN A 132 2.36 -13.12 -16.68
C ASN A 132 2.85 -13.82 -15.41
N ALA A 133 3.84 -13.26 -14.74
CA ALA A 133 4.32 -13.79 -13.48
C ALA A 133 3.24 -13.70 -12.37
N ALA A 134 2.55 -12.55 -12.26
CA ALA A 134 1.45 -12.36 -11.32
C ALA A 134 0.29 -13.34 -11.61
N ARG A 135 -0.07 -13.50 -12.88
CA ARG A 135 -1.11 -14.45 -13.32
C ARG A 135 -0.76 -15.90 -12.96
N GLN A 136 0.46 -16.33 -13.22
CA GLN A 136 0.93 -17.67 -12.86
C GLN A 136 0.89 -17.92 -11.35
N ALA A 137 1.07 -16.87 -10.57
CA ALA A 137 0.95 -16.90 -9.12
C ALA A 137 -0.50 -16.75 -8.60
N GLY A 138 -1.50 -16.66 -9.49
CA GLY A 138 -2.92 -16.67 -9.14
C GLY A 138 -3.57 -15.30 -8.96
N VAL A 139 -2.92 -14.20 -9.35
CA VAL A 139 -3.54 -12.86 -9.30
C VAL A 139 -4.55 -12.70 -10.44
N ALA A 140 -5.83 -12.77 -10.12
CA ALA A 140 -6.92 -12.72 -11.11
C ALA A 140 -6.91 -11.43 -11.95
N ALA A 141 -6.58 -10.28 -11.36
CA ALA A 141 -6.51 -8.99 -12.06
C ALA A 141 -5.43 -8.95 -13.16
N ALA A 142 -4.40 -9.78 -13.07
CA ALA A 142 -3.31 -9.80 -14.04
C ALA A 142 -3.78 -10.22 -15.44
N GLN A 143 -4.75 -11.13 -15.55
CA GLN A 143 -5.31 -11.52 -16.85
C GLN A 143 -6.04 -10.33 -17.51
N GLN A 144 -6.83 -9.59 -16.76
CA GLN A 144 -7.54 -8.41 -17.28
C GLN A 144 -6.56 -7.34 -17.81
N ASN A 145 -5.47 -7.14 -17.09
CA ASN A 145 -4.42 -6.20 -17.51
C ASN A 145 -3.68 -6.67 -18.77
N LEU A 146 -3.45 -7.97 -18.92
CA LEU A 146 -2.88 -8.56 -20.15
C LEU A 146 -3.82 -8.38 -21.35
N ASP A 147 -5.11 -8.60 -21.16
CA ASP A 147 -6.12 -8.41 -22.22
C ASP A 147 -6.19 -6.93 -22.64
N GLU A 148 -6.01 -6.01 -21.71
CA GLU A 148 -5.93 -4.57 -21.99
C GLU A 148 -4.69 -4.21 -22.83
N ILE A 149 -3.54 -4.80 -22.55
CA ILE A 149 -2.33 -4.62 -23.38
C ILE A 149 -2.56 -5.16 -24.79
N ALA A 150 -3.16 -6.35 -24.91
CA ALA A 150 -3.45 -6.94 -26.22
C ALA A 150 -4.34 -6.03 -27.08
N LYS A 151 -5.41 -5.48 -26.51
CA LYS A 151 -6.29 -4.51 -27.18
C LYS A 151 -5.54 -3.24 -27.60
N LYS A 152 -4.67 -2.72 -26.73
CA LYS A 152 -3.87 -1.53 -27.07
C LYS A 152 -2.91 -1.79 -28.21
N ARG A 153 -2.24 -2.94 -28.26
CA ARG A 153 -1.35 -3.33 -29.36
C ARG A 153 -2.12 -3.48 -30.67
N GLU A 154 -3.30 -4.10 -30.64
CA GLU A 154 -4.16 -4.24 -31.82
C GLU A 154 -4.58 -2.87 -32.37
N ASN A 155 -5.06 -1.97 -31.50
CA ASN A 155 -5.43 -0.62 -31.91
C ASN A 155 -4.24 0.17 -32.50
N MET A 156 -3.05 0.02 -31.93
CA MET A 156 -1.84 0.67 -32.45
C MET A 156 -1.49 0.13 -33.84
N ALA A 157 -1.59 -1.16 -34.07
CA ALA A 157 -1.35 -1.79 -35.38
C ALA A 157 -2.37 -1.31 -36.42
N GLN A 158 -3.65 -1.19 -36.04
CA GLN A 158 -4.70 -0.68 -36.92
C GLN A 158 -4.46 0.79 -37.31
N ILE A 159 -4.03 1.63 -36.36
CA ILE A 159 -3.71 3.03 -36.65
C ILE A 159 -2.49 3.12 -37.57
N ALA A 160 -1.44 2.33 -37.36
CA ALA A 160 -0.25 2.31 -38.22
C ALA A 160 -0.60 1.93 -39.66
N ALA A 161 -1.46 0.93 -39.86
CA ALA A 161 -1.92 0.49 -41.17
C ALA A 161 -2.81 1.50 -41.90
N GLN A 162 -3.36 2.51 -41.21
CA GLN A 162 -4.16 3.56 -41.85
C GLN A 162 -3.33 4.78 -42.29
N VAL A 163 -2.08 4.85 -41.90
CA VAL A 163 -1.19 5.98 -42.18
C VAL A 163 -0.21 5.68 -43.34
N GLU A 164 -0.09 4.41 -43.70
CA GLU A 164 0.63 3.96 -44.91
C GLU A 164 -0.26 4.01 -46.18
#